data_9c564fb2c1fc4f5638bf100111ee9ffe
#
_entry.id   9c564fb2c1fc4f5638bf100111ee9ffe
#
_cell.length_a   1.000
_cell.length_b   1.000
_cell.length_c   1.000
_cell.angle_alpha   90.00
_cell.angle_beta   90.00
_cell.angle_gamma   90.00
#
_symmetry.space_group_name_H-M   'P 1'
#
loop_
_entity.id
_entity.type
_entity.pdbx_description
1 polymer ?
#
loop_
_entity_poly.entity_id
_entity_poly.type
_entity_poly.pdbx_seq_one_letter_code
_entity_poly.pdbx_strand_id
1 'polypeptide(L)'
;MQLAPLYPLFLLVVGITWIIVLIVRWRTNALIALISAALLIGLLSPRVVLQTPEMDTLETLSRNVADRLGARDAQATRNQLQQDLQKVGDLSESNTAERPRLVLLNAPRLVAHSFGEIMGRIGLAIAFASIVGRALMETGAADRIVRFFVRLFGEKFGGLALLSSGFVLSIPVFFDTVFLLLVPLAKALRVRTGKDYLLYVTAIGAGGAITHSLVPPTPGPIGMADILQVDLGLVITVGVLVGAPLSLVGYAYAAWANRRWPTPLRAANESVMTELERRAHQRDEELPSLFASVLPIILPVFFITSSTVYDALIKANPAWALDWSSHGVTVTLRDILQFFGQPMFALFVAGLVSMVLVVKHNRLDRHQLAAFAASALDDASMILLITCAGGSFGFMLRAVGLGESLQNLVPASGSGSFFIILSWSVAVLFKIAQGSGTVSMITTAGIIMPIISSGMHAAGRPMPEYLGYHPVYLVMAIGCGSMVGSWMNDSGFWVVCKMGGLTEAETLRSWTATLVIMGVAAVPLILLLSQVLPLK
;
A
#
# COMPACT_ATOMS: atom_id res chain seq x y z
N MET A 1 -16.53 36.90 2.07
CA MET A 1 -17.51 35.91 2.56
C MET A 1 -16.74 34.83 3.26
N GLN A 2 -16.67 34.85 4.61
CA GLN A 2 -16.01 33.78 5.37
C GLN A 2 -16.81 32.51 5.13
N LEU A 3 -16.24 31.59 4.36
CA LEU A 3 -16.81 30.25 4.21
C LEU A 3 -16.93 29.63 5.61
N ALA A 4 -18.10 29.13 5.94
CA ALA A 4 -18.31 28.48 7.23
C ALA A 4 -17.18 27.46 7.44
N PRO A 5 -16.60 27.35 8.63
CA PRO A 5 -15.47 26.44 8.92
C PRO A 5 -15.76 24.96 8.62
N LEU A 6 -17.03 24.62 8.42
CA LEU A 6 -17.50 23.27 8.06
C LEU A 6 -17.58 23.01 6.54
N TYR A 7 -17.32 24.02 5.70
CA TYR A 7 -17.46 23.85 4.24
C TYR A 7 -16.50 22.80 3.64
N PRO A 8 -15.20 22.72 4.00
CA PRO A 8 -14.33 21.64 3.54
C PRO A 8 -14.78 20.25 3.99
N LEU A 9 -15.40 20.12 5.17
CA LEU A 9 -16.02 18.87 5.62
C LEU A 9 -17.21 18.49 4.76
N PHE A 10 -18.04 19.45 4.37
CA PHE A 10 -19.12 19.23 3.42
C PHE A 10 -18.57 18.73 2.08
N LEU A 11 -17.48 19.34 1.56
CA LEU A 11 -16.82 18.89 0.33
C LEU A 11 -16.25 17.48 0.45
N LEU A 12 -15.69 17.12 1.60
CA LEU A 12 -15.24 15.74 1.88
C LEU A 12 -16.42 14.75 1.77
N VAL A 13 -17.54 15.04 2.43
CA VAL A 13 -18.75 14.18 2.39
C VAL A 13 -19.28 14.06 0.96
N VAL A 14 -19.33 15.18 0.21
CA VAL A 14 -19.74 15.19 -1.20
C VAL A 14 -18.81 14.32 -2.03
N GLY A 15 -17.49 14.48 -1.91
CA GLY A 15 -16.50 13.68 -2.64
C GLY A 15 -16.58 12.19 -2.33
N ILE A 16 -16.69 11.82 -1.05
CA ILE A 16 -16.86 10.41 -0.63
C ILE A 16 -18.16 9.84 -1.18
N THR A 17 -19.28 10.58 -1.03
CA THR A 17 -20.57 10.13 -1.55
C THR A 17 -20.53 9.95 -3.06
N TRP A 18 -19.88 10.87 -3.79
CA TRP A 18 -19.69 10.77 -5.23
C TRP A 18 -18.93 9.51 -5.63
N ILE A 19 -17.80 9.22 -4.96
CA ILE A 19 -17.01 8.00 -5.19
C ILE A 19 -17.87 6.75 -4.96
N ILE A 20 -18.60 6.69 -3.83
CA ILE A 20 -19.45 5.54 -3.48
C ILE A 20 -20.55 5.36 -4.53
N VAL A 21 -21.27 6.42 -4.90
CA VAL A 21 -22.33 6.36 -5.91
C VAL A 21 -21.81 5.88 -7.25
N LEU A 22 -20.68 6.42 -7.72
CA LEU A 22 -20.09 6.01 -8.99
C LEU A 22 -19.66 4.54 -8.98
N ILE A 23 -18.98 4.09 -7.93
CA ILE A 23 -18.47 2.72 -7.86
C ILE A 23 -19.61 1.72 -7.60
N VAL A 24 -20.48 1.98 -6.61
CA VAL A 24 -21.48 1.01 -6.16
C VAL A 24 -22.72 1.02 -7.05
N ARG A 25 -23.27 2.21 -7.36
CA ARG A 25 -24.55 2.33 -8.09
C ARG A 25 -24.37 2.28 -9.59
N TRP A 26 -23.32 2.94 -10.12
CA TRP A 26 -23.05 3.01 -11.56
C TRP A 26 -21.97 2.03 -12.03
N ARG A 27 -21.34 1.32 -11.09
CA ARG A 27 -20.28 0.32 -11.37
C ARG A 27 -19.14 0.87 -12.23
N THR A 28 -18.81 2.15 -12.07
CA THR A 28 -17.71 2.79 -12.77
C THR A 28 -16.37 2.35 -12.22
N ASN A 29 -15.33 2.49 -13.05
CA ASN A 29 -13.95 2.22 -12.62
C ASN A 29 -13.52 3.21 -11.51
N ALA A 30 -12.77 2.71 -10.52
CA ALA A 30 -12.28 3.50 -9.39
C ALA A 30 -11.42 4.71 -9.82
N LEU A 31 -10.65 4.58 -10.92
CA LEU A 31 -9.89 5.70 -11.51
C LEU A 31 -10.83 6.88 -11.84
N ILE A 32 -11.90 6.60 -12.60
CA ILE A 32 -12.86 7.63 -13.02
C ILE A 32 -13.56 8.23 -11.81
N ALA A 33 -13.97 7.41 -10.83
CA ALA A 33 -14.63 7.85 -9.62
C ALA A 33 -13.73 8.80 -8.80
N LEU A 34 -12.47 8.47 -8.60
CA LEU A 34 -11.52 9.27 -7.83
C LEU A 34 -11.13 10.58 -8.53
N ILE A 35 -10.82 10.53 -9.83
CA ILE A 35 -10.49 11.74 -10.60
C ILE A 35 -11.68 12.68 -10.69
N SER A 36 -12.89 12.15 -10.97
CA SER A 36 -14.08 12.99 -11.02
C SER A 36 -14.44 13.59 -9.66
N ALA A 37 -14.22 12.85 -8.56
CA ALA A 37 -14.40 13.39 -7.20
C ALA A 37 -13.37 14.49 -6.89
N ALA A 38 -12.10 14.31 -7.26
CA ALA A 38 -11.07 15.33 -7.10
C ALA A 38 -11.42 16.61 -7.87
N LEU A 39 -11.85 16.48 -9.13
CA LEU A 39 -12.32 17.60 -9.94
C LEU A 39 -13.55 18.27 -9.32
N LEU A 40 -14.55 17.49 -8.90
CA LEU A 40 -15.77 18.01 -8.28
C LEU A 40 -15.46 18.84 -7.04
N ILE A 41 -14.62 18.34 -6.14
CA ILE A 41 -14.17 19.06 -4.94
C ILE A 41 -13.45 20.35 -5.33
N GLY A 42 -12.53 20.28 -6.30
CA GLY A 42 -11.78 21.43 -6.77
C GLY A 42 -12.70 22.51 -7.38
N LEU A 43 -13.65 22.12 -8.21
CA LEU A 43 -14.61 23.02 -8.85
C LEU A 43 -15.58 23.67 -7.86
N LEU A 44 -15.96 22.99 -6.80
CA LEU A 44 -16.82 23.51 -5.75
C LEU A 44 -16.07 24.42 -4.76
N SER A 45 -14.73 24.38 -4.71
CA SER A 45 -13.96 25.13 -3.72
C SER A 45 -13.38 26.44 -4.28
N PRO A 46 -13.76 27.58 -3.73
CA PRO A 46 -13.14 28.86 -4.10
C PRO A 46 -11.67 28.98 -3.67
N ARG A 47 -11.18 28.16 -2.73
CA ARG A 47 -9.76 28.14 -2.30
C ARG A 47 -8.80 27.64 -3.38
N VAL A 48 -9.25 26.84 -4.33
CA VAL A 48 -8.46 26.33 -5.46
C VAL A 48 -7.95 27.45 -6.39
N VAL A 49 -8.58 28.61 -6.35
CA VAL A 49 -8.11 29.80 -7.08
C VAL A 49 -6.71 30.24 -6.65
N LEU A 50 -6.38 30.07 -5.37
CA LEU A 50 -5.15 30.55 -4.75
C LEU A 50 -3.96 29.58 -4.90
N GLN A 51 -4.21 28.34 -5.35
CA GLN A 51 -3.18 27.33 -5.48
C GLN A 51 -2.91 27.04 -6.96
N THR A 52 -1.70 27.35 -7.43
CA THR A 52 -1.23 26.94 -8.75
C THR A 52 -0.13 25.87 -8.58
N PRO A 53 0.08 24.99 -9.56
CA PRO A 53 1.20 24.04 -9.54
C PRO A 53 2.56 24.72 -9.36
N GLU A 54 2.73 25.93 -9.90
CA GLU A 54 3.94 26.71 -9.78
C GLU A 54 4.18 27.17 -8.33
N MET A 55 3.12 27.49 -7.56
CA MET A 55 3.23 27.88 -6.15
C MET A 55 3.66 26.71 -5.28
N ASP A 56 3.15 25.52 -5.53
CA ASP A 56 3.53 24.29 -4.79
C ASP A 56 5.00 23.93 -5.07
N THR A 57 5.45 24.11 -6.32
CA THR A 57 6.85 23.94 -6.72
C THR A 57 7.76 24.98 -6.07
N LEU A 58 7.34 26.25 -6.03
CA LEU A 58 8.08 27.34 -5.37
C LEU A 58 8.16 27.13 -3.85
N GLU A 59 7.10 26.67 -3.21
CA GLU A 59 7.11 26.35 -1.77
C GLU A 59 8.06 25.19 -1.47
N THR A 60 8.06 24.15 -2.29
CA THR A 60 8.97 23.00 -2.16
C THR A 60 10.42 23.40 -2.42
N LEU A 61 10.67 24.21 -3.45
CA LEU A 61 12.02 24.77 -3.73
C LEU A 61 12.49 25.68 -2.59
N SER A 62 11.61 26.51 -2.03
CA SER A 62 11.96 27.40 -0.92
C SER A 62 12.34 26.63 0.34
N ARG A 63 11.64 25.52 0.64
CA ARG A 63 11.99 24.61 1.75
C ARG A 63 13.35 23.99 1.51
N ASN A 64 13.60 23.44 0.32
CA ASN A 64 14.88 22.81 -0.04
C ASN A 64 16.06 23.80 -0.04
N VAL A 65 15.83 25.04 -0.48
CA VAL A 65 16.84 26.13 -0.42
C VAL A 65 17.06 26.58 1.02
N ALA A 66 15.99 26.72 1.81
CA ALA A 66 16.07 27.10 3.21
C ALA A 66 16.80 26.06 4.06
N ASP A 67 16.64 24.77 3.77
CA ASP A 67 17.34 23.68 4.46
C ASP A 67 18.85 23.61 4.10
N ARG A 68 19.25 24.17 2.92
CA ARG A 68 20.66 24.26 2.48
C ARG A 68 21.35 25.56 2.92
N LEU A 69 20.59 26.62 3.16
CA LEU A 69 21.10 27.87 3.69
C LEU A 69 21.07 27.81 5.22
N GLY A 70 22.08 28.35 5.89
CA GLY A 70 22.12 28.39 7.35
C GLY A 70 20.87 29.07 7.95
N ALA A 71 20.52 28.73 9.19
CA ALA A 71 19.23 29.03 9.82
C ALA A 71 18.76 30.50 9.77
N ARG A 72 19.68 31.48 9.71
CA ARG A 72 19.32 32.93 9.58
C ARG A 72 18.84 33.32 8.19
N ASP A 73 19.51 32.82 7.14
CA ASP A 73 19.16 33.16 5.75
C ASP A 73 17.91 32.38 5.29
N ALA A 74 17.72 31.18 5.83
CA ALA A 74 16.54 30.36 5.60
C ALA A 74 15.25 31.06 6.09
N GLN A 75 15.28 31.68 7.27
CA GLN A 75 14.13 32.38 7.83
C GLN A 75 13.79 33.66 7.04
N ALA A 76 14.79 34.42 6.62
CA ALA A 76 14.60 35.62 5.80
C ALA A 76 13.97 35.27 4.43
N THR A 77 14.47 34.21 3.78
CA THR A 77 13.93 33.72 2.51
C THR A 77 12.50 33.21 2.64
N ARG A 78 12.18 32.49 3.72
CA ARG A 78 10.80 32.05 4.00
C ARG A 78 9.86 33.23 4.21
N ASN A 79 10.27 34.22 5.00
CA ASN A 79 9.45 35.41 5.27
C ASN A 79 9.19 36.22 4.00
N GLN A 80 10.19 36.39 3.14
CA GLN A 80 10.05 37.07 1.86
C GLN A 80 9.07 36.33 0.94
N LEU A 81 9.22 35.01 0.81
CA LEU A 81 8.36 34.19 -0.01
C LEU A 81 6.92 34.19 0.51
N GLN A 82 6.71 34.10 1.82
CA GLN A 82 5.37 34.20 2.42
C GLN A 82 4.72 35.56 2.15
N GLN A 83 5.49 36.65 2.21
CA GLN A 83 4.98 37.99 1.85
C GLN A 83 4.60 38.09 0.36
N ASP A 84 5.41 37.49 -0.52
CA ASP A 84 5.11 37.53 -1.95
C ASP A 84 3.92 36.60 -2.30
N LEU A 85 3.79 35.44 -1.64
CA LEU A 85 2.62 34.57 -1.73
C LEU A 85 1.35 35.26 -1.19
N GLN A 86 1.46 36.03 -0.11
CA GLN A 86 0.36 36.76 0.48
C GLN A 86 -0.11 37.89 -0.42
N LYS A 87 0.82 38.60 -1.09
CA LYS A 87 0.48 39.61 -2.12
C LYS A 87 -0.26 39.02 -3.31
N VAL A 88 0.14 37.84 -3.78
CA VAL A 88 -0.56 37.11 -4.84
C VAL A 88 -1.95 36.67 -4.37
N GLY A 89 -2.09 36.26 -3.10
CA GLY A 89 -3.35 35.95 -2.45
C GLY A 89 -4.30 37.16 -2.41
N ASP A 90 -3.80 38.31 -1.96
CA ASP A 90 -4.56 39.57 -1.87
C ASP A 90 -5.03 40.06 -3.25
N LEU A 91 -4.19 39.93 -4.29
CA LEU A 91 -4.56 40.26 -5.67
C LEU A 91 -5.68 39.35 -6.20
N SER A 92 -5.68 38.08 -5.83
CA SER A 92 -6.72 37.11 -6.23
C SER A 92 -8.03 37.31 -5.45
N GLU A 93 -7.96 37.77 -4.20
CA GLU A 93 -9.14 38.09 -3.40
C GLU A 93 -9.88 39.35 -3.88
N SER A 94 -9.16 40.32 -4.49
CA SER A 94 -9.73 41.56 -4.97
C SER A 94 -10.60 41.41 -6.22
N ASN A 95 -10.43 40.38 -7.02
CA ASN A 95 -11.08 40.21 -8.33
C ASN A 95 -12.15 39.12 -8.33
N THR A 96 -13.31 39.41 -7.71
CA THR A 96 -14.44 38.46 -7.57
C THR A 96 -15.02 38.02 -8.91
N ALA A 97 -14.88 38.78 -9.99
CA ALA A 97 -15.42 38.44 -11.31
C ALA A 97 -14.61 37.32 -12.02
N GLU A 98 -13.32 37.21 -11.75
CA GLU A 98 -12.45 36.18 -12.37
C GLU A 98 -12.38 34.86 -11.60
N ARG A 99 -12.84 34.83 -10.35
CA ARG A 99 -12.79 33.61 -9.50
C ARG A 99 -13.36 32.37 -10.15
N PRO A 100 -14.57 32.38 -10.76
CA PRO A 100 -15.10 31.15 -11.39
C PRO A 100 -14.24 30.65 -12.53
N ARG A 101 -13.65 31.55 -13.32
CA ARG A 101 -12.75 31.23 -14.43
C ARG A 101 -11.44 30.61 -13.92
N LEU A 102 -10.86 31.17 -12.86
CA LEU A 102 -9.63 30.64 -12.26
C LEU A 102 -9.86 29.26 -11.63
N VAL A 103 -10.99 29.02 -10.95
CA VAL A 103 -11.34 27.69 -10.44
C VAL A 103 -11.45 26.68 -11.57
N LEU A 104 -12.14 27.02 -12.65
CA LEU A 104 -12.29 26.14 -13.82
C LEU A 104 -10.94 25.77 -14.46
N LEU A 105 -9.98 26.70 -14.47
CA LEU A 105 -8.65 26.46 -15.04
C LEU A 105 -7.72 25.70 -14.09
N ASN A 106 -7.76 26.02 -12.81
CA ASN A 106 -6.80 25.48 -11.82
C ASN A 106 -7.17 24.08 -11.32
N ALA A 107 -8.45 23.75 -11.12
CA ALA A 107 -8.84 22.45 -10.63
C ALA A 107 -8.32 21.28 -11.50
N PRO A 108 -8.48 21.29 -12.84
CA PRO A 108 -7.91 20.25 -13.70
C PRO A 108 -6.37 20.24 -13.68
N ARG A 109 -5.72 21.41 -13.61
CA ARG A 109 -4.25 21.50 -13.55
C ARG A 109 -3.70 20.90 -12.27
N LEU A 110 -4.29 21.19 -11.12
CA LEU A 110 -3.90 20.64 -9.83
C LEU A 110 -4.09 19.12 -9.76
N VAL A 111 -5.20 18.62 -10.29
CA VAL A 111 -5.44 17.18 -10.39
C VAL A 111 -4.39 16.51 -11.27
N ALA A 112 -4.10 17.05 -12.45
CA ALA A 112 -3.10 16.51 -13.36
C ALA A 112 -1.68 16.57 -12.77
N HIS A 113 -1.33 17.70 -12.12
CA HIS A 113 -0.04 17.88 -11.46
C HIS A 113 0.17 16.85 -10.33
N SER A 114 -0.76 16.76 -9.39
CA SER A 114 -0.68 15.82 -8.27
C SER A 114 -0.68 14.36 -8.73
N PHE A 115 -1.41 14.04 -9.80
CA PHE A 115 -1.37 12.72 -10.43
C PHE A 115 0.02 12.40 -10.98
N GLY A 116 0.61 13.33 -11.73
CA GLY A 116 1.96 13.17 -12.31
C GLY A 116 3.05 13.09 -11.25
N GLU A 117 2.95 13.88 -10.19
CA GLU A 117 3.90 13.85 -9.07
C GLU A 117 3.92 12.49 -8.36
N ILE A 118 2.75 11.92 -8.07
CA ILE A 118 2.65 10.59 -7.45
C ILE A 118 3.16 9.52 -8.41
N MET A 119 2.80 9.61 -9.70
CA MET A 119 3.31 8.70 -10.73
C MET A 119 4.84 8.71 -10.78
N GLY A 120 5.46 9.89 -10.70
CA GLY A 120 6.91 10.05 -10.69
C GLY A 120 7.57 9.42 -9.46
N ARG A 121 6.93 9.52 -8.28
CA ARG A 121 7.50 8.97 -7.03
C ARG A 121 7.42 7.45 -6.93
N ILE A 122 6.28 6.85 -7.28
CA ILE A 122 6.03 5.42 -7.01
C ILE A 122 5.80 4.57 -8.26
N GLY A 123 5.60 5.18 -9.43
CA GLY A 123 5.18 4.48 -10.64
C GLY A 123 6.16 3.42 -11.10
N LEU A 124 7.46 3.75 -11.17
CA LEU A 124 8.50 2.81 -11.57
C LEU A 124 8.67 1.67 -10.55
N ALA A 125 8.55 1.96 -9.25
CA ALA A 125 8.64 0.93 -8.22
C ALA A 125 7.53 -0.12 -8.39
N ILE A 126 6.29 0.32 -8.62
CA ILE A 126 5.15 -0.58 -8.86
C ILE A 126 5.32 -1.38 -10.16
N ALA A 127 5.83 -0.75 -11.23
CA ALA A 127 6.08 -1.42 -12.50
C ALA A 127 7.12 -2.56 -12.35
N PHE A 128 8.24 -2.31 -11.66
CA PHE A 128 9.25 -3.35 -11.42
C PHE A 128 8.75 -4.44 -10.47
N ALA A 129 7.97 -4.10 -9.44
CA ALA A 129 7.34 -5.10 -8.57
C ALA A 129 6.41 -6.05 -9.35
N SER A 130 5.68 -5.56 -10.34
CA SER A 130 4.85 -6.38 -11.21
C SER A 130 5.67 -7.35 -12.06
N ILE A 131 6.81 -6.91 -12.59
CA ILE A 131 7.75 -7.79 -13.32
C ILE A 131 8.25 -8.93 -12.42
N VAL A 132 8.62 -8.63 -11.17
CA VAL A 132 9.03 -9.64 -10.19
C VAL A 132 7.90 -10.63 -9.95
N GLY A 133 6.69 -10.14 -9.65
CA GLY A 133 5.53 -10.99 -9.38
C GLY A 133 5.23 -11.96 -10.54
N ARG A 134 5.19 -11.44 -11.77
CA ARG A 134 4.94 -12.24 -12.96
C ARG A 134 6.05 -13.27 -13.23
N ALA A 135 7.30 -12.89 -13.03
CA ALA A 135 8.44 -13.81 -13.20
C ALA A 135 8.36 -15.01 -12.25
N LEU A 136 8.01 -14.78 -10.98
CA LEU A 136 7.84 -15.88 -10.00
C LEU A 136 6.76 -16.86 -10.43
N MET A 137 5.72 -16.37 -11.10
CA MET A 137 4.62 -17.20 -11.60
C MET A 137 5.02 -18.01 -12.83
N GLU A 138 5.61 -17.36 -13.84
CA GLU A 138 5.89 -18.00 -15.13
C GLU A 138 7.07 -18.98 -15.07
N THR A 139 8.00 -18.81 -14.14
CA THR A 139 9.14 -19.72 -13.94
C THR A 139 8.84 -20.90 -13.02
N GLY A 140 7.69 -20.93 -12.33
CA GLY A 140 7.42 -21.90 -11.27
C GLY A 140 8.22 -21.65 -9.99
N ALA A 141 8.88 -20.49 -9.85
CA ALA A 141 9.60 -20.13 -8.64
C ALA A 141 8.68 -20.08 -7.41
N ALA A 142 7.45 -19.61 -7.60
CA ALA A 142 6.44 -19.61 -6.56
C ALA A 142 6.07 -21.05 -6.12
N ASP A 143 5.93 -22.00 -7.05
CA ASP A 143 5.69 -23.42 -6.73
C ASP A 143 6.85 -24.02 -5.91
N ARG A 144 8.10 -23.64 -6.24
CA ARG A 144 9.29 -24.07 -5.49
C ARG A 144 9.25 -23.61 -4.04
N ILE A 145 8.88 -22.37 -3.77
CA ILE A 145 8.74 -21.80 -2.43
C ILE A 145 7.67 -22.55 -1.64
N VAL A 146 6.53 -22.81 -2.26
CA VAL A 146 5.44 -23.56 -1.64
C VAL A 146 5.87 -24.97 -1.23
N ARG A 147 6.53 -25.71 -2.13
CA ARG A 147 7.03 -27.06 -1.84
C ARG A 147 8.07 -27.06 -0.71
N PHE A 148 8.86 -26.00 -0.60
CA PHE A 148 9.77 -25.82 0.54
C PHE A 148 9.00 -25.77 1.86
N PHE A 149 7.95 -24.93 1.97
CA PHE A 149 7.18 -24.83 3.21
C PHE A 149 6.42 -26.14 3.53
N VAL A 150 5.87 -26.81 2.50
CA VAL A 150 5.21 -28.10 2.71
C VAL A 150 6.20 -29.16 3.23
N ARG A 151 7.43 -29.16 2.75
CA ARG A 151 8.49 -30.06 3.28
C ARG A 151 8.92 -29.68 4.69
N LEU A 152 9.03 -28.38 4.98
CA LEU A 152 9.45 -27.87 6.29
C LEU A 152 8.46 -28.21 7.39
N PHE A 153 7.17 -27.99 7.16
CA PHE A 153 6.14 -28.24 8.16
C PHE A 153 5.57 -29.64 8.13
N GLY A 154 5.75 -30.38 7.03
CA GLY A 154 5.14 -31.69 6.79
C GLY A 154 3.63 -31.60 6.52
N GLU A 155 3.05 -32.71 6.04
CA GLU A 155 1.64 -32.79 5.67
C GLU A 155 0.68 -32.60 6.85
N LYS A 156 1.10 -32.98 8.05
CA LYS A 156 0.32 -32.83 9.29
C LYS A 156 -0.01 -31.35 9.58
N PHE A 157 0.89 -30.44 9.23
CA PHE A 157 0.74 -28.99 9.39
C PHE A 157 0.55 -28.29 8.04
N GLY A 158 -0.09 -28.93 7.07
CA GLY A 158 -0.32 -28.39 5.74
C GLY A 158 -1.00 -27.03 5.73
N GLY A 159 -1.88 -26.74 6.70
CA GLY A 159 -2.49 -25.44 6.87
C GLY A 159 -1.48 -24.32 7.21
N LEU A 160 -0.48 -24.60 8.07
CA LEU A 160 0.61 -23.66 8.37
C LEU A 160 1.56 -23.50 7.18
N ALA A 161 1.82 -24.58 6.44
CA ALA A 161 2.62 -24.50 5.21
C ALA A 161 1.96 -23.55 4.20
N LEU A 162 0.65 -23.65 4.01
CA LEU A 162 -0.11 -22.81 3.09
C LEU A 162 -0.23 -21.38 3.60
N LEU A 163 -0.39 -21.15 4.91
CA LEU A 163 -0.36 -19.83 5.53
C LEU A 163 0.98 -19.13 5.24
N SER A 164 2.10 -19.81 5.54
CA SER A 164 3.45 -19.27 5.35
C SER A 164 3.77 -19.03 3.87
N SER A 165 3.34 -19.93 2.99
CA SER A 165 3.48 -19.76 1.55
C SER A 165 2.70 -18.54 1.07
N GLY A 166 1.44 -18.38 1.48
CA GLY A 166 0.62 -17.22 1.18
C GLY A 166 1.27 -15.94 1.69
N PHE A 167 1.78 -15.95 2.92
CA PHE A 167 2.44 -14.80 3.54
C PHE A 167 3.68 -14.36 2.75
N VAL A 168 4.59 -15.28 2.43
CA VAL A 168 5.85 -14.94 1.74
C VAL A 168 5.62 -14.57 0.28
N LEU A 169 4.79 -15.32 -0.43
CA LEU A 169 4.54 -15.07 -1.86
C LEU A 169 3.78 -13.77 -2.10
N SER A 170 2.92 -13.34 -1.18
CA SER A 170 2.16 -12.09 -1.32
C SER A 170 2.99 -10.83 -1.03
N ILE A 171 4.27 -10.96 -0.68
CA ILE A 171 5.18 -9.79 -0.62
C ILE A 171 5.28 -9.14 -2.00
N PRO A 172 5.77 -9.82 -3.07
CA PRO A 172 5.89 -9.20 -4.39
C PRO A 172 4.70 -9.51 -5.33
N VAL A 173 3.80 -10.42 -4.98
CA VAL A 173 2.75 -10.92 -5.87
C VAL A 173 1.37 -10.50 -5.36
N PHE A 174 0.47 -10.14 -6.29
CA PHE A 174 -0.91 -9.81 -5.94
C PHE A 174 -1.63 -11.01 -5.30
N PHE A 175 -2.44 -10.73 -4.31
CA PHE A 175 -3.19 -11.74 -3.55
C PHE A 175 -3.96 -12.71 -4.46
N ASP A 176 -4.71 -12.19 -5.43
CA ASP A 176 -5.53 -13.01 -6.34
C ASP A 176 -4.69 -14.06 -7.06
N THR A 177 -3.51 -13.67 -7.51
CA THR A 177 -2.54 -14.52 -8.22
C THR A 177 -1.95 -15.58 -7.30
N VAL A 178 -1.55 -15.20 -6.08
CA VAL A 178 -1.02 -16.13 -5.07
C VAL A 178 -2.10 -17.15 -4.67
N PHE A 179 -3.33 -16.69 -4.50
CA PHE A 179 -4.44 -17.58 -4.16
C PHE A 179 -4.69 -18.62 -5.27
N LEU A 180 -4.73 -18.18 -6.54
CA LEU A 180 -4.86 -19.06 -7.70
C LEU A 180 -3.76 -20.12 -7.76
N LEU A 181 -2.54 -19.75 -7.43
CA LEU A 181 -1.39 -20.66 -7.43
C LEU A 181 -1.51 -21.71 -6.31
N LEU A 182 -1.97 -21.31 -5.12
CA LEU A 182 -1.95 -22.17 -3.93
C LEU A 182 -3.18 -23.07 -3.79
N VAL A 183 -4.31 -22.71 -4.39
CA VAL A 183 -5.56 -23.49 -4.30
C VAL A 183 -5.43 -24.93 -4.81
N PRO A 184 -4.74 -25.23 -5.92
CA PRO A 184 -4.51 -26.59 -6.36
C PRO A 184 -3.81 -27.45 -5.31
N LEU A 185 -2.82 -26.87 -4.63
CA LEU A 185 -2.10 -27.55 -3.56
C LEU A 185 -3.02 -27.79 -2.35
N ALA A 186 -3.87 -26.83 -1.99
CA ALA A 186 -4.90 -27.03 -0.96
C ALA A 186 -5.84 -28.19 -1.31
N LYS A 187 -6.25 -28.31 -2.59
CA LYS A 187 -7.05 -29.44 -3.09
C LYS A 187 -6.29 -30.75 -3.02
N ALA A 188 -5.03 -30.78 -3.47
CA ALA A 188 -4.18 -31.95 -3.40
C ALA A 188 -3.96 -32.43 -1.94
N LEU A 189 -3.68 -31.50 -1.03
CA LEU A 189 -3.57 -31.81 0.40
C LEU A 189 -4.89 -32.35 0.97
N ARG A 190 -6.03 -31.80 0.56
CA ARG A 190 -7.35 -32.34 0.96
C ARG A 190 -7.54 -33.78 0.48
N VAL A 191 -7.19 -34.08 -0.77
CA VAL A 191 -7.29 -35.44 -1.30
C VAL A 191 -6.39 -36.41 -0.50
N ARG A 192 -5.15 -36.01 -0.20
CA ARG A 192 -4.18 -36.83 0.55
C ARG A 192 -4.56 -37.00 2.02
N THR A 193 -5.01 -35.96 2.69
CA THR A 193 -5.31 -35.98 4.14
C THR A 193 -6.73 -36.40 4.46
N GLY A 194 -7.64 -36.31 3.49
CA GLY A 194 -9.07 -36.62 3.66
C GLY A 194 -9.86 -35.56 4.45
N LYS A 195 -9.23 -34.41 4.89
CA LYS A 195 -9.84 -33.45 5.80
C LYS A 195 -9.28 -32.03 5.60
N ASP A 196 -9.83 -31.06 6.34
CA ASP A 196 -9.31 -29.71 6.55
C ASP A 196 -9.28 -28.79 5.31
N TYR A 197 -10.14 -29.02 4.30
CA TYR A 197 -10.16 -28.23 3.07
C TYR A 197 -10.39 -26.73 3.32
N LEU A 198 -11.41 -26.40 4.16
CA LEU A 198 -11.71 -25.00 4.47
C LEU A 198 -10.54 -24.31 5.19
N LEU A 199 -9.87 -25.04 6.10
CA LEU A 199 -8.66 -24.55 6.76
C LEU A 199 -7.58 -24.21 5.73
N TYR A 200 -7.32 -25.08 4.75
CA TYR A 200 -6.29 -24.87 3.75
C TYR A 200 -6.56 -23.61 2.90
N VAL A 201 -7.78 -23.49 2.38
CA VAL A 201 -8.19 -22.35 1.57
C VAL A 201 -8.14 -21.04 2.37
N THR A 202 -8.65 -21.05 3.60
CA THR A 202 -8.70 -19.85 4.44
C THR A 202 -7.30 -19.46 4.95
N ALA A 203 -6.41 -20.43 5.20
CA ALA A 203 -5.03 -20.18 5.60
C ALA A 203 -4.23 -19.47 4.50
N ILE A 204 -4.37 -19.89 3.24
CA ILE A 204 -3.80 -19.17 2.09
C ILE A 204 -4.27 -17.71 2.13
N GLY A 205 -5.58 -17.52 2.31
CA GLY A 205 -6.20 -16.21 2.37
C GLY A 205 -5.66 -15.34 3.50
N ALA A 206 -5.58 -15.87 4.71
CA ALA A 206 -5.10 -15.15 5.88
C ALA A 206 -3.64 -14.68 5.72
N GLY A 207 -2.73 -15.57 5.29
CA GLY A 207 -1.34 -15.20 5.04
C GLY A 207 -1.18 -14.21 3.90
N GLY A 208 -1.88 -14.46 2.78
CA GLY A 208 -1.76 -13.63 1.58
C GLY A 208 -2.33 -12.21 1.76
N ALA A 209 -3.53 -12.10 2.30
CA ALA A 209 -4.20 -10.80 2.44
C ALA A 209 -3.47 -9.86 3.40
N ILE A 210 -2.98 -10.36 4.54
CA ILE A 210 -2.30 -9.52 5.52
C ILE A 210 -1.00 -8.96 4.97
N THR A 211 -0.20 -9.80 4.31
CA THR A 211 1.08 -9.38 3.72
C THR A 211 0.85 -8.40 2.58
N HIS A 212 -0.10 -8.69 1.69
CA HIS A 212 -0.46 -7.80 0.59
C HIS A 212 -0.90 -6.40 1.08
N SER A 213 -1.53 -6.32 2.25
CA SER A 213 -2.03 -5.07 2.82
C SER A 213 -1.01 -4.30 3.66
N LEU A 214 0.03 -4.96 4.19
CA LEU A 214 0.97 -4.33 5.14
C LEU A 214 2.40 -4.22 4.62
N VAL A 215 2.80 -5.10 3.71
CA VAL A 215 4.23 -5.24 3.35
C VAL A 215 4.47 -4.78 1.91
N PRO A 216 5.29 -3.72 1.71
CA PRO A 216 5.82 -3.39 0.38
C PRO A 216 6.57 -4.60 -0.24
N PRO A 217 6.64 -4.71 -1.58
CA PRO A 217 6.42 -3.68 -2.57
C PRO A 217 5.01 -3.66 -3.21
N THR A 218 3.99 -4.18 -2.57
CA THR A 218 2.63 -4.05 -3.10
C THR A 218 2.18 -2.59 -3.17
N PRO A 219 1.37 -2.18 -4.17
CA PRO A 219 1.05 -0.78 -4.45
C PRO A 219 0.37 -0.03 -3.30
N GLY A 220 -0.52 -0.70 -2.55
CA GLY A 220 -1.21 -0.10 -1.42
C GLY A 220 -0.25 0.39 -0.33
N PRO A 221 0.57 -0.48 0.25
CA PRO A 221 1.61 -0.11 1.22
C PRO A 221 2.60 0.94 0.71
N ILE A 222 3.07 0.85 -0.56
CA ILE A 222 3.94 1.88 -1.13
C ILE A 222 3.22 3.23 -1.16
N GLY A 223 1.98 3.28 -1.68
CA GLY A 223 1.22 4.52 -1.79
C GLY A 223 0.91 5.14 -0.42
N MET A 224 0.56 4.33 0.60
CA MET A 224 0.35 4.83 1.96
C MET A 224 1.65 5.40 2.57
N ALA A 225 2.77 4.67 2.40
CA ALA A 225 4.07 5.11 2.92
C ALA A 225 4.50 6.44 2.31
N ASP A 226 4.30 6.60 1.00
CA ASP A 226 4.60 7.84 0.28
C ASP A 226 3.73 9.00 0.77
N ILE A 227 2.41 8.82 0.85
CA ILE A 227 1.47 9.86 1.30
C ILE A 227 1.74 10.27 2.76
N LEU A 228 1.99 9.30 3.64
CA LEU A 228 2.25 9.52 5.07
C LEU A 228 3.73 9.83 5.37
N GLN A 229 4.58 9.89 4.33
CA GLN A 229 6.02 10.17 4.42
C GLN A 229 6.76 9.24 5.41
N VAL A 230 6.47 7.94 5.31
CA VAL A 230 7.06 6.88 6.13
C VAL A 230 8.10 6.12 5.32
N ASP A 231 9.25 5.85 5.91
CA ASP A 231 10.30 5.02 5.31
C ASP A 231 9.80 3.60 4.99
N LEU A 232 10.05 3.14 3.76
CA LEU A 232 9.55 1.84 3.30
C LEU A 232 10.20 0.66 4.00
N GLY A 233 11.47 0.76 4.41
CA GLY A 233 12.14 -0.29 5.18
C GLY A 233 11.50 -0.46 6.54
N LEU A 234 11.09 0.65 7.17
CA LEU A 234 10.36 0.61 8.42
C LEU A 234 8.95 0.01 8.21
N VAL A 235 8.27 0.36 7.10
CA VAL A 235 6.97 -0.23 6.76
C VAL A 235 7.09 -1.75 6.56
N ILE A 236 8.12 -2.23 5.86
CA ILE A 236 8.39 -3.66 5.69
C ILE A 236 8.59 -4.33 7.06
N THR A 237 9.48 -3.77 7.87
CA THR A 237 9.84 -4.35 9.18
C THR A 237 8.63 -4.43 10.11
N VAL A 238 7.93 -3.32 10.30
CA VAL A 238 6.74 -3.26 11.17
C VAL A 238 5.58 -4.03 10.56
N GLY A 239 5.45 -4.02 9.22
CA GLY A 239 4.44 -4.80 8.48
C GLY A 239 4.58 -6.30 8.71
N VAL A 240 5.80 -6.83 8.69
CA VAL A 240 6.06 -8.23 9.03
C VAL A 240 5.80 -8.51 10.51
N LEU A 241 6.26 -7.61 11.40
CA LEU A 241 6.08 -7.73 12.85
C LEU A 241 4.60 -7.77 13.25
N VAL A 242 3.77 -6.95 12.64
CA VAL A 242 2.31 -6.88 12.88
C VAL A 242 1.59 -7.99 12.10
N GLY A 243 1.99 -8.24 10.86
CA GLY A 243 1.32 -9.18 9.97
C GLY A 243 1.46 -10.64 10.40
N ALA A 244 2.64 -11.03 10.90
CA ALA A 244 2.87 -12.43 11.32
C ALA A 244 1.94 -12.88 12.47
N PRO A 245 1.82 -12.18 13.62
CA PRO A 245 0.87 -12.57 14.65
C PRO A 245 -0.59 -12.49 14.19
N LEU A 246 -0.96 -11.50 13.36
CA LEU A 246 -2.32 -11.39 12.83
C LEU A 246 -2.64 -12.53 11.87
N SER A 247 -1.68 -13.00 11.06
CA SER A 247 -1.88 -14.18 10.21
C SER A 247 -2.18 -15.43 11.03
N LEU A 248 -1.55 -15.58 12.21
CA LEU A 248 -1.85 -16.67 13.15
C LEU A 248 -3.24 -16.54 13.79
N VAL A 249 -3.70 -15.31 14.06
CA VAL A 249 -5.09 -15.06 14.50
C VAL A 249 -6.06 -15.52 13.40
N GLY A 250 -5.80 -15.16 12.14
CA GLY A 250 -6.57 -15.64 10.99
C GLY A 250 -6.56 -17.17 10.86
N TYR A 251 -5.40 -17.79 11.05
CA TYR A 251 -5.26 -19.24 11.05
C TYR A 251 -6.05 -19.92 12.17
N ALA A 252 -6.02 -19.36 13.38
CA ALA A 252 -6.77 -19.90 14.52
C ALA A 252 -8.29 -19.86 14.23
N TYR A 253 -8.78 -18.75 13.67
CA TYR A 253 -10.17 -18.68 13.23
C TYR A 253 -10.46 -19.68 12.10
N ALA A 254 -9.59 -19.80 11.10
CA ALA A 254 -9.74 -20.77 10.01
C ALA A 254 -9.84 -22.20 10.54
N ALA A 255 -9.02 -22.57 11.54
CA ALA A 255 -9.07 -23.87 12.19
C ALA A 255 -10.37 -24.10 12.97
N TRP A 256 -10.87 -23.09 13.65
CA TRP A 256 -12.16 -23.12 14.33
C TRP A 256 -13.33 -23.25 13.32
N ALA A 257 -13.33 -22.42 12.28
CA ALA A 257 -14.35 -22.42 11.23
C ALA A 257 -14.42 -23.77 10.49
N ASN A 258 -13.26 -24.36 10.19
CA ASN A 258 -13.14 -25.66 9.54
C ASN A 258 -13.77 -26.80 10.38
N ARG A 259 -13.60 -26.75 11.71
CA ARG A 259 -14.23 -27.72 12.62
C ARG A 259 -15.74 -27.53 12.72
N ARG A 260 -16.21 -26.27 12.66
CA ARG A 260 -17.62 -25.91 12.84
C ARG A 260 -18.44 -26.10 11.57
N TRP A 261 -17.83 -25.88 10.39
CA TRP A 261 -18.47 -25.95 9.08
C TRP A 261 -17.63 -26.78 8.11
N PRO A 262 -17.63 -28.12 8.23
CA PRO A 262 -16.89 -28.96 7.30
C PRO A 262 -17.35 -28.70 5.86
N THR A 263 -16.43 -28.26 5.02
CA THR A 263 -16.74 -27.94 3.62
C THR A 263 -16.24 -29.06 2.71
N PRO A 264 -17.12 -29.62 1.85
CA PRO A 264 -16.72 -30.66 0.92
C PRO A 264 -15.84 -30.08 -0.20
N LEU A 265 -14.92 -30.88 -0.71
CA LEU A 265 -14.23 -30.55 -1.96
C LEU A 265 -15.21 -30.73 -3.11
N ARG A 266 -15.57 -29.63 -3.78
CA ARG A 266 -16.40 -29.64 -4.99
C ARG A 266 -15.52 -29.73 -6.22
N ALA A 267 -15.94 -30.50 -7.21
CA ALA A 267 -15.26 -30.58 -8.50
C ALA A 267 -15.28 -29.20 -9.17
N ALA A 268 -14.10 -28.70 -9.53
CA ALA A 268 -13.98 -27.52 -10.38
C ALA A 268 -14.18 -27.93 -11.84
N ASN A 269 -14.43 -26.95 -12.75
CA ASN A 269 -14.53 -27.23 -14.19
C ASN A 269 -13.28 -27.99 -14.67
N GLU A 270 -13.48 -29.05 -15.46
CA GLU A 270 -12.44 -29.99 -15.90
C GLU A 270 -11.21 -29.31 -16.55
N SER A 271 -11.43 -28.25 -17.33
CA SER A 271 -10.35 -27.52 -18.01
C SER A 271 -9.39 -26.81 -17.07
N VAL A 272 -9.91 -26.26 -15.97
CA VAL A 272 -9.08 -25.61 -14.93
C VAL A 272 -8.34 -26.67 -14.12
N MET A 273 -8.98 -27.79 -13.84
CA MET A 273 -8.37 -28.90 -13.10
C MET A 273 -7.19 -29.51 -13.88
N THR A 274 -7.28 -29.70 -15.20
CA THR A 274 -6.21 -30.29 -16.01
C THR A 274 -4.94 -29.43 -15.99
N GLU A 275 -5.07 -28.09 -16.11
CA GLU A 275 -3.91 -27.20 -16.03
C GLU A 275 -3.31 -27.15 -14.61
N LEU A 276 -4.16 -27.21 -13.58
CA LEU A 276 -3.74 -27.22 -12.19
C LEU A 276 -3.08 -28.53 -11.80
N GLU A 277 -3.59 -29.67 -12.30
CA GLU A 277 -2.99 -31.00 -12.14
C GLU A 277 -1.63 -31.10 -12.86
N ARG A 278 -1.50 -30.52 -14.06
CA ARG A 278 -0.23 -30.42 -14.75
C ARG A 278 0.84 -29.71 -13.93
N ARG A 279 0.52 -28.58 -13.33
CA ARG A 279 1.43 -27.83 -12.44
C ARG A 279 1.73 -28.58 -11.15
N ALA A 280 0.74 -29.24 -10.56
CA ALA A 280 0.93 -30.04 -9.35
C ALA A 280 1.85 -31.26 -9.56
N HIS A 281 1.85 -31.84 -10.78
CA HIS A 281 2.68 -33.00 -11.16
C HIS A 281 4.03 -32.61 -11.77
N GLN A 282 4.32 -31.32 -11.95
CA GLN A 282 5.63 -30.86 -12.41
C GLN A 282 6.72 -31.37 -11.47
N ARG A 283 7.79 -31.95 -12.04
CA ARG A 283 8.89 -32.49 -11.22
C ARG A 283 9.68 -31.37 -10.56
N ASP A 284 10.23 -31.63 -9.39
CA ASP A 284 11.07 -30.65 -8.67
C ASP A 284 12.32 -30.23 -9.47
N GLU A 285 12.80 -31.10 -10.35
CA GLU A 285 13.96 -30.85 -11.22
C GLU A 285 13.64 -29.83 -12.34
N GLU A 286 12.37 -29.69 -12.68
CA GLU A 286 11.88 -28.72 -13.68
C GLU A 286 11.65 -27.33 -13.07
N LEU A 287 11.72 -27.18 -11.75
CA LEU A 287 11.56 -25.91 -11.05
C LEU A 287 12.91 -25.25 -10.80
N PRO A 288 12.96 -23.91 -10.73
CA PRO A 288 14.19 -23.20 -10.34
C PRO A 288 14.68 -23.67 -8.96
N SER A 289 15.97 -23.45 -8.68
CA SER A 289 16.50 -23.69 -7.34
C SER A 289 15.80 -22.78 -6.31
N LEU A 290 15.69 -23.23 -5.05
CA LEU A 290 15.05 -22.44 -4.00
C LEU A 290 15.70 -21.06 -3.86
N PHE A 291 17.04 -20.99 -3.92
CA PHE A 291 17.77 -19.72 -3.86
C PHE A 291 17.36 -18.78 -5.01
N ALA A 292 17.35 -19.26 -6.26
CA ALA A 292 16.94 -18.47 -7.40
C ALA A 292 15.46 -18.03 -7.33
N SER A 293 14.60 -18.84 -6.71
CA SER A 293 13.18 -18.53 -6.52
C SER A 293 12.95 -17.45 -5.46
N VAL A 294 13.73 -17.45 -4.39
CA VAL A 294 13.55 -16.53 -3.25
C VAL A 294 14.33 -15.22 -3.45
N LEU A 295 15.40 -15.24 -4.23
CA LEU A 295 16.28 -14.10 -4.45
C LEU A 295 15.54 -12.82 -4.92
N PRO A 296 14.63 -12.86 -5.91
CA PRO A 296 13.88 -11.68 -6.34
C PRO A 296 12.98 -11.08 -5.24
N ILE A 297 12.60 -11.86 -4.23
CA ILE A 297 11.78 -11.41 -3.10
C ILE A 297 12.67 -10.78 -2.02
N ILE A 298 13.74 -11.47 -1.65
CA ILE A 298 14.63 -11.03 -0.56
C ILE A 298 15.45 -9.81 -0.95
N LEU A 299 15.88 -9.71 -2.21
CA LEU A 299 16.79 -8.68 -2.67
C LEU A 299 16.27 -7.24 -2.41
N PRO A 300 15.07 -6.85 -2.85
CA PRO A 300 14.55 -5.51 -2.57
C PRO A 300 14.29 -5.30 -1.08
N VAL A 301 13.79 -6.30 -0.37
CA VAL A 301 13.59 -6.24 1.08
C VAL A 301 14.92 -5.97 1.78
N PHE A 302 15.97 -6.72 1.43
CA PHE A 302 17.31 -6.55 1.99
C PHE A 302 17.88 -5.16 1.72
N PHE A 303 17.83 -4.68 0.49
CA PHE A 303 18.36 -3.36 0.14
C PHE A 303 17.62 -2.23 0.85
N ILE A 304 16.28 -2.25 0.82
CA ILE A 304 15.46 -1.21 1.45
C ILE A 304 15.63 -1.22 2.97
N THR A 305 15.60 -2.37 3.61
CA THR A 305 15.73 -2.46 5.07
C THR A 305 17.15 -2.21 5.56
N SER A 306 18.19 -2.55 4.78
CA SER A 306 19.58 -2.34 5.18
C SER A 306 19.91 -0.87 5.41
N SER A 307 19.41 0.04 4.57
CA SER A 307 19.60 1.48 4.77
C SER A 307 18.92 1.97 6.05
N THR A 308 17.69 1.56 6.30
CA THR A 308 16.93 1.90 7.52
C THR A 308 17.60 1.38 8.79
N VAL A 309 18.07 0.13 8.77
CA VAL A 309 18.80 -0.49 9.90
C VAL A 309 20.11 0.24 10.16
N TYR A 310 20.88 0.54 9.10
CA TYR A 310 22.13 1.26 9.25
C TYR A 310 21.95 2.67 9.79
N ASP A 311 20.92 3.41 9.35
CA ASP A 311 20.57 4.72 9.89
C ASP A 311 20.21 4.65 11.39
N ALA A 312 19.50 3.60 11.80
CA ALA A 312 19.19 3.36 13.22
C ALA A 312 20.47 3.03 14.03
N LEU A 313 21.36 2.24 13.48
CA LEU A 313 22.65 1.88 14.13
C LEU A 313 23.55 3.10 14.32
N ILE A 314 23.69 3.98 13.31
CA ILE A 314 24.49 5.21 13.42
C ILE A 314 23.86 6.18 14.45
N LYS A 315 22.54 6.30 14.48
CA LYS A 315 21.86 7.12 15.49
C LYS A 315 22.15 6.62 16.90
N ALA A 316 22.22 5.30 17.11
CA ALA A 316 22.53 4.69 18.40
C ALA A 316 24.03 4.84 18.75
N ASN A 317 24.92 4.71 17.78
CA ASN A 317 26.37 4.86 17.98
C ASN A 317 27.04 5.48 16.73
N PRO A 318 27.32 6.78 16.73
CA PRO A 318 27.95 7.49 15.62
C PRO A 318 29.35 6.95 15.24
N ALA A 319 30.04 6.23 16.14
CA ALA A 319 31.35 5.63 15.83
C ALA A 319 31.28 4.50 14.78
N TRP A 320 30.09 4.01 14.44
CA TRP A 320 29.91 3.01 13.39
C TRP A 320 29.75 3.62 11.99
N ALA A 321 29.83 4.96 11.88
CA ALA A 321 29.86 5.61 10.58
C ALA A 321 31.18 5.25 9.85
N LEU A 322 31.05 4.70 8.63
CA LEU A 322 32.19 4.37 7.78
C LEU A 322 32.21 5.33 6.60
N ASP A 323 33.31 6.07 6.52
CA ASP A 323 33.51 7.11 5.52
C ASP A 323 34.75 6.81 4.67
N TRP A 324 34.67 6.95 3.35
CA TRP A 324 35.77 6.87 2.41
C TRP A 324 35.99 8.23 1.77
N SER A 325 37.14 8.84 2.00
CA SER A 325 37.50 10.10 1.38
C SER A 325 38.57 9.87 0.31
N SER A 326 38.29 10.29 -0.91
CA SER A 326 39.27 10.26 -2.03
C SER A 326 39.06 11.48 -2.92
N HIS A 327 40.17 12.17 -3.26
CA HIS A 327 40.17 13.33 -4.16
C HIS A 327 39.18 14.44 -3.82
N GLY A 328 38.97 14.71 -2.51
CA GLY A 328 38.03 15.74 -2.04
C GLY A 328 36.56 15.37 -2.07
N VAL A 329 36.22 14.11 -2.40
CA VAL A 329 34.87 13.57 -2.32
C VAL A 329 34.82 12.55 -1.19
N THR A 330 33.93 12.77 -0.21
CA THR A 330 33.66 11.80 0.85
C THR A 330 32.39 11.05 0.51
N VAL A 331 32.48 9.73 0.36
CA VAL A 331 31.34 8.82 0.19
C VAL A 331 31.25 7.98 1.45
N THR A 332 30.10 8.00 2.07
CA THR A 332 29.84 7.22 3.29
C THR A 332 29.19 5.88 2.95
N LEU A 333 29.33 4.87 3.82
CA LEU A 333 28.56 3.64 3.68
C LEU A 333 27.05 3.93 3.68
N ARG A 334 26.64 4.96 4.39
CA ARG A 334 25.26 5.45 4.40
C ARG A 334 24.80 5.83 3.00
N ASP A 335 25.59 6.61 2.24
CA ASP A 335 25.22 7.05 0.88
C ASP A 335 25.05 5.84 -0.06
N ILE A 336 25.94 4.85 0.06
CA ILE A 336 25.88 3.61 -0.73
C ILE A 336 24.62 2.82 -0.38
N LEU A 337 24.34 2.61 0.91
CA LEU A 337 23.16 1.87 1.35
C LEU A 337 21.87 2.62 1.01
N GLN A 338 21.86 3.95 1.10
CA GLN A 338 20.70 4.75 0.70
C GLN A 338 20.46 4.69 -0.81
N PHE A 339 21.53 4.67 -1.64
CA PHE A 339 21.39 4.51 -3.09
C PHE A 339 20.79 3.16 -3.45
N PHE A 340 21.33 2.05 -2.93
CA PHE A 340 20.78 0.71 -3.18
C PHE A 340 19.44 0.49 -2.50
N GLY A 341 19.19 1.13 -1.37
CA GLY A 341 17.96 1.07 -0.60
C GLY A 341 16.83 1.95 -1.15
N GLN A 342 17.08 2.79 -2.17
CA GLN A 342 16.00 3.48 -2.84
C GLN A 342 15.02 2.48 -3.45
N PRO A 343 13.73 2.55 -3.11
CA PRO A 343 12.75 1.54 -3.51
C PRO A 343 12.70 1.30 -5.02
N MET A 344 12.80 2.37 -5.81
CA MET A 344 12.85 2.26 -7.27
C MET A 344 14.06 1.45 -7.74
N PHE A 345 15.26 1.72 -7.18
CA PHE A 345 16.48 1.02 -7.58
C PHE A 345 16.50 -0.43 -7.10
N ALA A 346 16.12 -0.67 -5.84
CA ALA A 346 16.04 -2.01 -5.27
C ALA A 346 15.10 -2.93 -6.08
N LEU A 347 13.93 -2.41 -6.48
CA LEU A 347 12.96 -3.15 -7.29
C LEU A 347 13.40 -3.26 -8.75
N PHE A 348 14.10 -2.28 -9.30
CA PHE A 348 14.74 -2.38 -10.62
C PHE A 348 15.73 -3.55 -10.67
N VAL A 349 16.62 -3.65 -9.69
CA VAL A 349 17.58 -4.76 -9.61
C VAL A 349 16.87 -6.10 -9.45
N ALA A 350 15.85 -6.17 -8.59
CA ALA A 350 15.03 -7.37 -8.44
C ALA A 350 14.30 -7.76 -9.75
N GLY A 351 13.78 -6.77 -10.47
CA GLY A 351 13.17 -6.95 -11.79
C GLY A 351 14.16 -7.51 -12.81
N LEU A 352 15.38 -6.97 -12.86
CA LEU A 352 16.45 -7.50 -13.73
C LEU A 352 16.82 -8.95 -13.37
N VAL A 353 16.99 -9.25 -12.09
CA VAL A 353 17.25 -10.63 -11.62
C VAL A 353 16.12 -11.55 -12.02
N SER A 354 14.89 -11.10 -11.89
CA SER A 354 13.69 -11.85 -12.29
C SER A 354 13.65 -12.10 -13.80
N MET A 355 13.98 -11.10 -14.61
CA MET A 355 14.05 -11.25 -16.09
C MET A 355 15.15 -12.25 -16.48
N VAL A 356 16.33 -12.21 -15.82
CA VAL A 356 17.39 -13.20 -16.02
C VAL A 356 16.91 -14.61 -15.66
N LEU A 357 16.15 -14.75 -14.57
CA LEU A 357 15.56 -16.03 -14.15
C LEU A 357 14.60 -16.56 -15.23
N VAL A 358 13.70 -15.70 -15.74
CA VAL A 358 12.74 -16.06 -16.80
C VAL A 358 13.48 -16.50 -18.07
N VAL A 359 14.46 -15.72 -18.53
CA VAL A 359 15.25 -16.04 -19.74
C VAL A 359 15.98 -17.39 -19.60
N LYS A 360 16.66 -17.60 -18.47
CA LYS A 360 17.44 -18.82 -18.25
C LYS A 360 16.56 -20.06 -18.06
N HIS A 361 15.46 -19.92 -17.33
CA HIS A 361 14.61 -21.05 -16.99
C HIS A 361 13.68 -21.43 -18.16
N ASN A 362 12.99 -20.44 -18.74
CA ASN A 362 12.03 -20.64 -19.83
C ASN A 362 12.68 -20.59 -21.21
N ARG A 363 13.98 -20.29 -21.31
CA ARG A 363 14.75 -20.15 -22.56
C ARG A 363 14.12 -19.18 -23.56
N LEU A 364 13.62 -18.04 -23.04
CA LEU A 364 12.94 -17.03 -23.87
C LEU A 364 13.91 -16.35 -24.82
N ASP A 365 13.43 -16.10 -26.04
CA ASP A 365 14.09 -15.20 -26.97
C ASP A 365 13.79 -13.72 -26.66
N ARG A 366 14.39 -12.78 -27.42
CA ARG A 366 14.25 -11.33 -27.18
C ARG A 366 12.80 -10.85 -27.38
N HIS A 367 12.07 -11.41 -28.33
CA HIS A 367 10.68 -11.03 -28.60
C HIS A 367 9.75 -11.53 -27.50
N GLN A 368 9.95 -12.75 -27.04
CA GLN A 368 9.21 -13.33 -25.93
C GLN A 368 9.48 -12.59 -24.61
N LEU A 369 10.73 -12.17 -24.37
CA LEU A 369 11.08 -11.36 -23.20
C LEU A 369 10.41 -9.99 -23.25
N ALA A 370 10.34 -9.35 -24.41
CA ALA A 370 9.63 -8.08 -24.58
C ALA A 370 8.12 -8.24 -24.33
N ALA A 371 7.51 -9.32 -24.86
CA ALA A 371 6.11 -9.63 -24.61
C ALA A 371 5.82 -9.94 -23.13
N PHE A 372 6.71 -10.66 -22.45
CA PHE A 372 6.66 -10.90 -21.03
C PHE A 372 6.66 -9.58 -20.24
N ALA A 373 7.62 -8.69 -20.51
CA ALA A 373 7.72 -7.39 -19.85
C ALA A 373 6.48 -6.52 -20.09
N ALA A 374 5.99 -6.46 -21.34
CA ALA A 374 4.77 -5.73 -21.70
C ALA A 374 3.56 -6.25 -20.89
N SER A 375 3.38 -7.56 -20.83
CA SER A 375 2.27 -8.16 -20.09
C SER A 375 2.36 -7.94 -18.56
N ALA A 376 3.58 -7.92 -18.00
CA ALA A 376 3.77 -7.57 -16.58
C ALA A 376 3.41 -6.10 -16.30
N LEU A 377 3.69 -5.20 -17.24
CA LEU A 377 3.33 -3.78 -17.13
C LEU A 377 1.83 -3.55 -17.32
N ASP A 378 1.17 -4.32 -18.18
CA ASP A 378 -0.30 -4.29 -18.33
C ASP A 378 -0.99 -4.65 -17.01
N ASP A 379 -0.51 -5.66 -16.28
CA ASP A 379 -1.03 -6.05 -14.96
C ASP A 379 -0.90 -4.90 -13.93
N ALA A 380 0.18 -4.11 -14.00
CA ALA A 380 0.43 -2.98 -13.11
C ALA A 380 -0.37 -1.72 -13.47
N SER A 381 -0.69 -1.53 -14.74
CA SER A 381 -1.16 -0.25 -15.31
C SER A 381 -2.41 0.29 -14.61
N MET A 382 -3.44 -0.53 -14.46
CA MET A 382 -4.69 -0.12 -13.81
C MET A 382 -4.47 0.25 -12.34
N ILE A 383 -3.64 -0.49 -11.63
CA ILE A 383 -3.34 -0.26 -10.21
C ILE A 383 -2.58 1.06 -10.05
N LEU A 384 -1.61 1.32 -10.91
CA LEU A 384 -0.87 2.58 -10.98
C LEU A 384 -1.80 3.78 -11.16
N LEU A 385 -2.66 3.73 -12.16
CA LEU A 385 -3.61 4.80 -12.45
C LEU A 385 -4.55 5.08 -11.28
N ILE A 386 -5.09 4.02 -10.63
CA ILE A 386 -5.96 4.15 -9.46
C ILE A 386 -5.19 4.74 -8.27
N THR A 387 -3.96 4.32 -8.05
CA THR A 387 -3.09 4.83 -6.97
C THR A 387 -2.85 6.33 -7.14
N CYS A 388 -2.49 6.78 -8.33
CA CYS A 388 -2.28 8.19 -8.64
C CYS A 388 -3.58 9.00 -8.50
N ALA A 389 -4.71 8.46 -8.92
CA ALA A 389 -6.02 9.10 -8.78
C ALA A 389 -6.44 9.28 -7.31
N GLY A 390 -6.20 8.25 -6.47
CA GLY A 390 -6.45 8.32 -5.03
C GLY A 390 -5.60 9.38 -4.33
N GLY A 391 -4.33 9.45 -4.70
CA GLY A 391 -3.44 10.50 -4.20
C GLY A 391 -3.83 11.91 -4.66
N SER A 392 -4.30 12.07 -5.92
CA SER A 392 -4.83 13.34 -6.41
C SER A 392 -6.09 13.77 -5.66
N PHE A 393 -6.97 12.85 -5.32
CA PHE A 393 -8.13 13.13 -4.47
C PHE A 393 -7.70 13.63 -3.09
N GLY A 394 -6.73 12.97 -2.45
CA GLY A 394 -6.16 13.41 -1.17
C GLY A 394 -5.48 14.78 -1.25
N PHE A 395 -4.75 15.06 -2.34
CA PHE A 395 -4.17 16.37 -2.59
C PHE A 395 -5.24 17.46 -2.67
N MET A 396 -6.31 17.22 -3.42
CA MET A 396 -7.43 18.19 -3.54
C MET A 396 -8.12 18.44 -2.21
N LEU A 397 -8.29 17.42 -1.35
CA LEU A 397 -8.82 17.61 0.01
C LEU A 397 -7.93 18.53 0.86
N ARG A 398 -6.60 18.44 0.72
CA ARG A 398 -5.66 19.36 1.36
C ARG A 398 -5.81 20.76 0.80
N ALA A 399 -5.84 20.89 -0.52
CA ALA A 399 -5.95 22.17 -1.23
C ALA A 399 -7.22 22.96 -0.86
N VAL A 400 -8.33 22.28 -0.57
CA VAL A 400 -9.58 22.94 -0.14
C VAL A 400 -9.60 23.27 1.36
N GLY A 401 -8.52 22.99 2.11
CA GLY A 401 -8.37 23.35 3.52
C GLY A 401 -9.09 22.41 4.50
N LEU A 402 -9.23 21.13 4.15
CA LEU A 402 -9.85 20.15 5.05
C LEU A 402 -9.15 20.07 6.41
N GLY A 403 -7.80 20.13 6.43
CA GLY A 403 -7.02 20.06 7.65
C GLY A 403 -7.35 21.18 8.63
N GLU A 404 -7.43 22.42 8.16
CA GLU A 404 -7.78 23.58 8.98
C GLU A 404 -9.20 23.48 9.57
N SER A 405 -10.14 22.97 8.79
CA SER A 405 -11.53 22.81 9.25
C SER A 405 -11.68 21.76 10.35
N LEU A 406 -10.78 20.77 10.38
CA LEU A 406 -10.78 19.70 11.37
C LEU A 406 -10.01 20.03 12.64
N GLN A 407 -9.14 21.07 12.62
CA GLN A 407 -8.39 21.51 13.81
C GLN A 407 -9.27 21.73 15.03
N ASN A 408 -10.44 22.35 14.82
CA ASN A 408 -11.38 22.63 15.91
C ASN A 408 -12.15 21.41 16.40
N LEU A 409 -12.16 20.31 15.62
CA LEU A 409 -12.86 19.05 15.94
C LEU A 409 -11.92 18.01 16.56
N VAL A 410 -10.62 18.12 16.28
CA VAL A 410 -9.60 17.23 16.85
C VAL A 410 -9.14 17.87 18.17
N PRO A 411 -9.20 17.16 19.31
CA PRO A 411 -8.71 17.68 20.58
C PRO A 411 -7.26 18.15 20.44
N ALA A 412 -6.95 19.34 20.93
CA ALA A 412 -5.58 19.90 20.92
C ALA A 412 -4.56 18.98 21.65
N SER A 413 -5.06 18.15 22.55
CA SER A 413 -4.36 17.07 23.23
C SER A 413 -4.63 15.71 22.57
N GLY A 414 -4.93 15.67 21.25
CA GLY A 414 -5.33 14.45 20.57
C GLY A 414 -4.44 13.29 20.94
N SER A 415 -4.97 12.33 21.70
CA SER A 415 -4.22 11.11 22.00
C SER A 415 -3.91 10.44 20.66
N GLY A 416 -2.65 10.10 20.44
CA GLY A 416 -2.24 9.42 19.20
C GLY A 416 -3.11 8.21 18.90
N SER A 417 -3.65 7.54 19.92
CA SER A 417 -4.63 6.44 19.81
C SER A 417 -5.87 6.82 19.00
N PHE A 418 -6.34 8.07 19.06
CA PHE A 418 -7.48 8.55 18.26
C PHE A 418 -7.20 8.42 16.76
N PHE A 419 -6.00 8.83 16.29
CA PHE A 419 -5.65 8.77 14.87
C PHE A 419 -5.50 7.33 14.37
N ILE A 420 -5.04 6.38 15.19
CA ILE A 420 -4.99 4.96 14.86
C ILE A 420 -6.41 4.43 14.61
N ILE A 421 -7.33 4.69 15.55
CA ILE A 421 -8.73 4.23 15.44
C ILE A 421 -9.44 4.92 14.28
N LEU A 422 -9.26 6.23 14.11
CA LEU A 422 -9.85 6.99 13.01
C LEU A 422 -9.39 6.46 11.66
N SER A 423 -8.07 6.29 11.48
CA SER A 423 -7.47 5.78 10.24
C SER A 423 -7.98 4.39 9.89
N TRP A 424 -8.02 3.50 10.88
CA TRP A 424 -8.57 2.16 10.73
C TRP A 424 -10.06 2.21 10.33
N SER A 425 -10.87 3.02 11.02
CA SER A 425 -12.32 3.12 10.78
C SER A 425 -12.63 3.67 9.39
N VAL A 426 -11.91 4.70 8.95
CA VAL A 426 -12.06 5.29 7.60
C VAL A 426 -11.68 4.26 6.53
N ALA A 427 -10.60 3.51 6.74
CA ALA A 427 -10.21 2.44 5.82
C ALA A 427 -11.26 1.34 5.72
N VAL A 428 -11.83 0.90 6.85
CA VAL A 428 -12.95 -0.06 6.89
C VAL A 428 -14.15 0.44 6.11
N LEU A 429 -14.53 1.71 6.31
CA LEU A 429 -15.67 2.31 5.61
C LEU A 429 -15.48 2.26 4.10
N PHE A 430 -14.31 2.71 3.60
CA PHE A 430 -14.01 2.66 2.17
C PHE A 430 -13.97 1.22 1.64
N LYS A 431 -13.35 0.29 2.38
CA LYS A 431 -13.30 -1.12 1.97
C LYS A 431 -14.70 -1.73 1.82
N ILE A 432 -15.57 -1.54 2.81
CA ILE A 432 -16.94 -2.05 2.76
C ILE A 432 -17.73 -1.41 1.61
N ALA A 433 -17.53 -0.10 1.38
CA ALA A 433 -18.28 0.62 0.35
C ALA A 433 -17.87 0.25 -1.08
N GLN A 434 -16.56 0.16 -1.36
CA GLN A 434 -16.03 0.05 -2.74
C GLN A 434 -15.36 -1.30 -3.06
N GLY A 435 -15.03 -2.11 -2.07
CA GLY A 435 -14.45 -3.44 -2.23
C GLY A 435 -12.93 -3.48 -2.43
N SER A 436 -12.29 -2.46 -3.00
CA SER A 436 -10.85 -2.46 -3.26
C SER A 436 -10.02 -2.09 -2.03
N GLY A 437 -9.12 -2.98 -1.58
CA GLY A 437 -8.19 -2.71 -0.49
C GLY A 437 -7.19 -1.61 -0.85
N THR A 438 -6.59 -1.65 -2.03
CA THR A 438 -5.61 -0.64 -2.48
C THR A 438 -6.22 0.76 -2.54
N VAL A 439 -7.43 0.90 -3.11
CA VAL A 439 -8.13 2.18 -3.16
C VAL A 439 -8.47 2.67 -1.76
N SER A 440 -8.94 1.78 -0.87
CA SER A 440 -9.21 2.11 0.53
C SER A 440 -7.96 2.64 1.24
N MET A 441 -6.82 1.96 1.07
CA MET A 441 -5.54 2.36 1.66
C MET A 441 -5.13 3.78 1.24
N ILE A 442 -5.09 4.03 -0.05
CA ILE A 442 -4.57 5.28 -0.62
C ILE A 442 -5.51 6.44 -0.34
N THR A 443 -6.82 6.22 -0.50
CA THR A 443 -7.83 7.25 -0.22
C THR A 443 -7.83 7.62 1.26
N THR A 444 -7.74 6.63 2.16
CA THR A 444 -7.68 6.89 3.60
C THR A 444 -6.41 7.66 3.98
N ALA A 445 -5.24 7.26 3.49
CA ALA A 445 -3.99 7.99 3.74
C ALA A 445 -4.09 9.44 3.25
N GLY A 446 -4.68 9.66 2.05
CA GLY A 446 -4.92 10.97 1.48
C GLY A 446 -5.87 11.86 2.30
N ILE A 447 -6.82 11.27 3.03
CA ILE A 447 -7.73 11.98 3.94
C ILE A 447 -7.04 12.27 5.27
N ILE A 448 -6.35 11.30 5.84
CA ILE A 448 -5.77 11.39 7.18
C ILE A 448 -4.57 12.35 7.21
N MET A 449 -3.73 12.34 6.18
CA MET A 449 -2.52 13.17 6.14
C MET A 449 -2.79 14.69 6.25
N PRO A 450 -3.75 15.29 5.53
CA PRO A 450 -4.11 16.71 5.71
C PRO A 450 -4.55 17.05 7.13
N ILE A 451 -5.29 16.14 7.79
CA ILE A 451 -5.78 16.34 9.17
C ILE A 451 -4.58 16.40 10.14
N ILE A 452 -3.67 15.46 10.02
CA ILE A 452 -2.46 15.40 10.86
C ILE A 452 -1.55 16.60 10.58
N SER A 453 -1.30 16.92 9.32
CA SER A 453 -0.45 18.05 8.92
C SER A 453 -0.93 19.37 9.52
N SER A 454 -2.23 19.60 9.49
CA SER A 454 -2.83 20.80 10.06
C SER A 454 -2.64 20.85 11.59
N GLY A 455 -2.87 19.74 12.29
CA GLY A 455 -2.65 19.64 13.74
C GLY A 455 -1.17 19.84 14.14
N MET A 456 -0.24 19.27 13.36
CA MET A 456 1.21 19.47 13.54
C MET A 456 1.62 20.95 13.43
N HIS A 457 1.15 21.64 12.36
CA HIS A 457 1.46 23.05 12.16
C HIS A 457 0.92 23.92 13.31
N ALA A 458 -0.31 23.66 13.75
CA ALA A 458 -0.91 24.36 14.89
C ALA A 458 -0.16 24.11 16.21
N ALA A 459 0.34 22.88 16.42
CA ALA A 459 1.09 22.51 17.60
C ALA A 459 2.58 22.92 17.56
N GLY A 460 3.11 23.27 16.36
CA GLY A 460 4.54 23.57 16.14
C GLY A 460 5.45 22.36 16.41
N ARG A 461 4.95 21.13 16.21
CA ARG A 461 5.66 19.87 16.51
C ARG A 461 5.76 18.97 15.28
N PRO A 462 6.88 18.24 15.08
CA PRO A 462 6.98 17.24 14.02
C PRO A 462 6.00 16.08 14.27
N MET A 463 5.67 15.34 13.19
CA MET A 463 4.61 14.32 13.21
C MET A 463 4.78 13.26 14.32
N PRO A 464 5.98 12.66 14.54
CA PRO A 464 6.14 11.66 15.61
C PRO A 464 5.89 12.22 17.03
N GLU A 465 6.27 13.48 17.27
CA GLU A 465 6.04 14.14 18.57
C GLU A 465 4.57 14.52 18.75
N TYR A 466 3.92 14.98 17.67
CA TYR A 466 2.49 15.33 17.70
C TYR A 466 1.62 14.10 17.95
N LEU A 467 1.90 12.99 17.28
CA LEU A 467 1.17 11.73 17.42
C LEU A 467 1.51 11.00 18.74
N GLY A 468 2.72 11.18 19.25
CA GLY A 468 3.24 10.41 20.37
C GLY A 468 3.88 9.07 19.97
N TYR A 469 3.85 8.71 18.68
CA TYR A 469 4.44 7.51 18.07
C TYR A 469 4.79 7.77 16.60
N HIS A 470 5.56 6.85 16.01
CA HIS A 470 5.95 6.96 14.59
C HIS A 470 4.73 6.73 13.65
N PRO A 471 4.58 7.51 12.56
CA PRO A 471 3.47 7.38 11.60
C PRO A 471 3.30 5.99 10.96
N VAL A 472 4.30 5.12 11.03
CA VAL A 472 4.20 3.73 10.56
C VAL A 472 3.00 2.99 11.17
N TYR A 473 2.60 3.31 12.40
CA TYR A 473 1.43 2.70 13.02
C TYR A 473 0.10 3.14 12.38
N LEU A 474 0.07 4.32 11.75
CA LEU A 474 -1.06 4.74 10.91
C LEU A 474 -1.11 3.92 9.62
N VAL A 475 0.06 3.68 8.99
CA VAL A 475 0.15 2.79 7.81
C VAL A 475 -0.39 1.40 8.16
N MET A 476 0.01 0.84 9.33
CA MET A 476 -0.49 -0.46 9.80
C MET A 476 -2.00 -0.44 10.06
N ALA A 477 -2.51 0.62 10.69
CA ALA A 477 -3.94 0.75 10.98
C ALA A 477 -4.77 0.82 9.68
N ILE A 478 -4.35 1.64 8.72
CA ILE A 478 -5.00 1.77 7.42
C ILE A 478 -4.95 0.43 6.65
N GLY A 479 -3.77 -0.20 6.59
CA GLY A 479 -3.59 -1.48 5.92
C GLY A 479 -4.50 -2.58 6.50
N CYS A 480 -4.56 -2.70 7.83
CA CYS A 480 -5.44 -3.66 8.50
C CYS A 480 -6.92 -3.31 8.33
N GLY A 481 -7.29 -2.02 8.35
CA GLY A 481 -8.66 -1.57 8.10
C GLY A 481 -9.12 -1.86 6.66
N SER A 482 -8.22 -1.73 5.70
CA SER A 482 -8.50 -1.91 4.27
C SER A 482 -8.82 -3.35 3.84
N MET A 483 -8.62 -4.32 4.70
CA MET A 483 -8.99 -5.72 4.46
C MET A 483 -10.32 -6.11 5.14
N VAL A 484 -10.80 -5.32 6.11
CA VAL A 484 -12.05 -5.60 6.83
C VAL A 484 -13.25 -5.52 5.93
N GLY A 485 -14.08 -6.56 5.93
CA GLY A 485 -15.34 -6.54 5.19
C GLY A 485 -15.19 -6.79 3.69
N SER A 486 -14.21 -7.62 3.26
CA SER A 486 -14.17 -8.18 1.91
C SER A 486 -15.38 -9.06 1.67
N TRP A 487 -16.32 -8.63 0.82
CA TRP A 487 -17.56 -9.32 0.52
C TRP A 487 -17.85 -9.30 -1.00
N MET A 488 -19.08 -9.44 -1.43
CA MET A 488 -19.46 -9.60 -2.85
C MET A 488 -19.07 -8.43 -3.77
N ASN A 489 -18.66 -7.27 -3.23
CA ASN A 489 -18.14 -6.13 -3.99
C ASN A 489 -16.63 -6.18 -4.25
N ASP A 490 -15.94 -7.18 -3.68
CA ASP A 490 -14.49 -7.33 -3.75
C ASP A 490 -14.10 -8.47 -4.69
N SER A 491 -13.10 -8.25 -5.57
CA SER A 491 -12.56 -9.27 -6.46
C SER A 491 -11.98 -10.45 -5.67
N GLY A 492 -11.25 -10.18 -4.57
CA GLY A 492 -10.68 -11.21 -3.71
C GLY A 492 -11.74 -12.17 -3.14
N PHE A 493 -12.92 -11.66 -2.78
CA PHE A 493 -14.05 -12.50 -2.37
C PHE A 493 -14.43 -13.51 -3.45
N TRP A 494 -14.57 -13.06 -4.70
CA TRP A 494 -14.96 -13.93 -5.81
C TRP A 494 -13.85 -14.90 -6.22
N VAL A 495 -12.59 -14.48 -6.15
CA VAL A 495 -11.44 -15.37 -6.38
C VAL A 495 -11.47 -16.51 -5.36
N VAL A 496 -11.61 -16.21 -4.07
CA VAL A 496 -11.71 -17.25 -3.01
C VAL A 496 -12.93 -18.11 -3.19
N CYS A 497 -14.08 -17.52 -3.49
CA CYS A 497 -15.35 -18.22 -3.71
C CYS A 497 -15.25 -19.20 -4.88
N LYS A 498 -14.92 -18.71 -6.07
CA LYS A 498 -14.98 -19.50 -7.32
C LYS A 498 -13.83 -20.48 -7.43
N MET A 499 -12.60 -20.06 -7.17
CA MET A 499 -11.42 -20.91 -7.28
C MET A 499 -11.32 -21.90 -6.12
N GLY A 500 -11.73 -21.47 -4.91
CA GLY A 500 -11.87 -22.34 -3.75
C GLY A 500 -13.04 -23.32 -3.86
N GLY A 501 -13.92 -23.17 -4.85
CA GLY A 501 -15.12 -24.02 -4.98
C GLY A 501 -16.06 -23.89 -3.78
N LEU A 502 -16.08 -22.71 -3.16
CA LEU A 502 -16.94 -22.38 -2.03
C LEU A 502 -18.25 -21.74 -2.53
N THR A 503 -19.30 -21.87 -1.76
CA THR A 503 -20.50 -21.04 -1.95
C THR A 503 -20.28 -19.64 -1.39
N GLU A 504 -21.11 -18.67 -1.80
CA GLU A 504 -21.07 -17.30 -1.27
C GLU A 504 -21.22 -17.29 0.26
N ALA A 505 -22.11 -18.11 0.81
CA ALA A 505 -22.32 -18.22 2.25
C ALA A 505 -21.10 -18.82 2.98
N GLU A 506 -20.45 -19.83 2.40
CA GLU A 506 -19.22 -20.40 2.95
C GLU A 506 -18.06 -19.39 2.89
N THR A 507 -17.96 -18.62 1.82
CA THR A 507 -16.96 -17.57 1.66
C THR A 507 -17.15 -16.43 2.67
N LEU A 508 -18.41 -16.00 2.91
CA LEU A 508 -18.70 -15.02 3.95
C LEU A 508 -18.31 -15.53 5.36
N ARG A 509 -18.60 -16.78 5.66
CA ARG A 509 -18.29 -17.38 6.97
C ARG A 509 -16.81 -17.70 7.18
N SER A 510 -16.05 -17.91 6.12
CA SER A 510 -14.63 -18.23 6.18
C SER A 510 -13.78 -17.01 5.84
N TRP A 511 -13.68 -16.61 4.60
CA TRP A 511 -12.85 -15.53 4.10
C TRP A 511 -13.19 -14.18 4.74
N THR A 512 -14.43 -13.70 4.55
CA THR A 512 -14.84 -12.38 5.05
C THR A 512 -14.69 -12.30 6.56
N ALA A 513 -15.16 -13.32 7.29
CA ALA A 513 -15.04 -13.34 8.75
C ALA A 513 -13.59 -13.40 9.23
N THR A 514 -12.69 -14.14 8.53
CA THR A 514 -11.25 -14.15 8.84
C THR A 514 -10.66 -12.75 8.74
N LEU A 515 -10.92 -12.03 7.65
CA LEU A 515 -10.40 -10.69 7.45
C LEU A 515 -10.96 -9.68 8.47
N VAL A 516 -12.25 -9.81 8.82
CA VAL A 516 -12.85 -8.99 9.90
C VAL A 516 -12.14 -9.25 11.23
N ILE A 517 -11.96 -10.50 11.60
CA ILE A 517 -11.32 -10.87 12.88
C ILE A 517 -9.86 -10.39 12.91
N MET A 518 -9.09 -10.59 11.83
CA MET A 518 -7.73 -10.11 11.74
C MET A 518 -7.64 -8.58 11.82
N GLY A 519 -8.51 -7.86 11.08
CA GLY A 519 -8.53 -6.41 11.07
C GLY A 519 -8.98 -5.79 12.39
N VAL A 520 -9.92 -6.42 13.11
CA VAL A 520 -10.33 -5.99 14.46
C VAL A 520 -9.23 -6.31 15.49
N ALA A 521 -8.62 -7.49 15.43
CA ALA A 521 -7.51 -7.87 16.30
C ALA A 521 -6.26 -6.99 16.10
N ALA A 522 -6.13 -6.37 14.93
CA ALA A 522 -5.03 -5.46 14.64
C ALA A 522 -5.08 -4.18 15.51
N VAL A 523 -6.28 -3.68 15.84
CA VAL A 523 -6.43 -2.42 16.60
C VAL A 523 -5.73 -2.49 17.95
N PRO A 524 -6.05 -3.43 18.86
CA PRO A 524 -5.37 -3.53 20.14
C PRO A 524 -3.88 -3.85 20.00
N LEU A 525 -3.47 -4.63 19.01
CA LEU A 525 -2.06 -4.92 18.75
C LEU A 525 -1.28 -3.66 18.36
N ILE A 526 -1.82 -2.87 17.42
CA ILE A 526 -1.18 -1.62 16.95
C ILE A 526 -1.15 -0.58 18.08
N LEU A 527 -2.23 -0.45 18.86
CA LEU A 527 -2.27 0.44 20.02
C LEU A 527 -1.23 0.04 21.06
N LEU A 528 -1.09 -1.25 21.36
CA LEU A 528 -0.07 -1.76 22.29
C LEU A 528 1.33 -1.46 21.75
N LEU A 529 1.61 -1.79 20.49
CA LEU A 529 2.93 -1.55 19.91
C LEU A 529 3.27 -0.06 19.83
N SER A 530 2.33 0.80 19.54
CA SER A 530 2.55 2.26 19.51
C SER A 530 2.93 2.84 20.87
N GLN A 531 2.56 2.19 21.98
CA GLN A 531 2.92 2.58 23.34
C GLN A 531 4.23 1.94 23.82
N VAL A 532 4.42 0.65 23.53
CA VAL A 532 5.60 -0.13 24.01
C VAL A 532 6.83 0.15 23.14
N LEU A 533 6.63 0.36 21.83
CA LEU A 533 7.69 0.60 20.85
C LEU A 533 7.34 1.84 19.99
N PRO A 534 7.34 3.05 20.55
CA PRO A 534 6.82 4.24 19.84
C PRO A 534 7.65 4.64 18.61
N LEU A 535 8.89 4.15 18.44
CA LEU A 535 9.79 4.37 17.29
C LEU A 535 10.00 5.87 16.94
N LYS A 536 9.99 6.75 17.93
CA LYS A 536 10.12 8.21 17.75
C LYS A 536 11.48 8.63 17.24
#